data_1f74218f795a46f3e46db94e08d5c7d5
#
_entry.id   1f74218f795a46f3e46db94e08d5c7d5
#
_cell.length_a   1.000
_cell.length_b   1.000
_cell.length_c   1.000
_cell.angle_alpha   90.00
_cell.angle_beta   90.00
_cell.angle_gamma   90.00
#
_symmetry.space_group_name_H-M   'P 1'
#
loop_
_entity.id
_entity.type
_entity.pdbx_description
1 polymer ?
#
loop_
_entity_poly.entity_id
_entity_poly.type
_entity_poly.pdbx_seq_one_letter_code
_entity_poly.pdbx_strand_id
1 'polypeptide(L)'
;MTTIGAQGFTLRTRFAELGITETFRRVAEIGYRSIEISALAMTPDNVAEIAAASTEHGVAVNATSAPLTAEDGHSLTQDAVGVAEAAVKLGSPFVRIGMFPPAAYENADTIRAAARQANAAAPVLAERGVTLCFHNHAIEFARVGGDRVLDIILDAAPLVQLELDVHWIHRGGLDPVRTLRHYGDRVALVHLKDYRLALPNAEAYEALRAGDPGPVREALFGVQFAEVGEGTLDMEAIVRTAVEIGAPHAFVEQDATYGVDEFDALALSYRHLVDLGFTDLLRH
;
A
#
# COMPACT_ATOMS: atom_id res chain seq x y z
N MET A 1 6.29 -0.40 -18.66
CA MET A 1 7.48 0.00 -17.86
C MET A 1 6.99 0.24 -16.45
N THR A 2 7.64 -0.31 -15.44
CA THR A 2 7.26 -0.09 -14.03
C THR A 2 7.50 1.37 -13.65
N THR A 3 6.59 1.99 -12.89
CA THR A 3 6.80 3.31 -12.29
C THR A 3 6.83 3.22 -10.77
N ILE A 4 7.57 4.12 -10.10
CA ILE A 4 7.60 4.20 -8.65
C ILE A 4 6.96 5.52 -8.21
N GLY A 5 5.95 5.42 -7.34
CA GLY A 5 5.19 6.55 -6.79
C GLY A 5 5.20 6.59 -5.28
N ALA A 6 4.52 7.60 -4.73
CA ALA A 6 4.25 7.73 -3.30
C ALA A 6 2.90 7.09 -2.94
N GLN A 7 2.77 6.57 -1.73
CA GLN A 7 1.51 6.05 -1.21
C GLN A 7 0.88 7.05 -0.23
N GLY A 8 -0.40 7.37 -0.47
CA GLY A 8 -1.14 8.41 0.25
C GLY A 8 -1.36 8.15 1.74
N PHE A 9 -1.31 6.88 2.19
CA PHE A 9 -1.44 6.57 3.63
C PHE A 9 -0.29 7.17 4.46
N THR A 10 0.91 7.21 3.91
CA THR A 10 2.06 7.90 4.52
C THR A 10 1.74 9.38 4.76
N LEU A 11 0.97 10.00 3.86
CA LEU A 11 0.65 11.43 3.86
C LEU A 11 -0.71 11.75 4.48
N ARG A 12 -1.39 10.80 5.15
CA ARG A 12 -2.77 10.99 5.64
C ARG A 12 -2.94 12.19 6.59
N THR A 13 -1.94 12.46 7.43
CA THR A 13 -1.90 13.64 8.30
C THR A 13 -1.71 14.91 7.49
N ARG A 14 -0.88 14.89 6.46
CA ARG A 14 -0.62 16.04 5.58
C ARG A 14 -1.83 16.39 4.72
N PHE A 15 -2.56 15.41 4.21
CA PHE A 15 -3.84 15.66 3.55
C PHE A 15 -4.84 16.35 4.47
N ALA A 16 -4.89 15.97 5.76
CA ALA A 16 -5.78 16.59 6.74
C ALA A 16 -5.34 18.01 7.15
N GLU A 17 -4.04 18.26 7.26
CA GLU A 17 -3.47 19.53 7.73
C GLU A 17 -3.32 20.57 6.62
N LEU A 18 -2.89 20.16 5.42
CA LEU A 18 -2.53 21.07 4.32
C LEU A 18 -3.53 21.06 3.17
N GLY A 19 -4.42 20.05 3.12
CA GLY A 19 -5.30 19.80 2.00
C GLY A 19 -4.66 19.04 0.84
N ILE A 20 -5.48 18.70 -0.14
CA ILE A 20 -5.10 17.83 -1.26
C ILE A 20 -4.08 18.54 -2.17
N THR A 21 -4.41 19.73 -2.61
CA THR A 21 -3.59 20.48 -3.59
C THR A 21 -2.16 20.72 -3.10
N GLU A 22 -2.01 21.21 -1.86
CA GLU A 22 -0.68 21.48 -1.30
C GLU A 22 0.12 20.17 -1.07
N THR A 23 -0.54 19.08 -0.68
CA THR A 23 0.12 17.78 -0.53
C THR A 23 0.65 17.28 -1.88
N PHE A 24 -0.12 17.39 -2.96
CA PHE A 24 0.33 17.04 -4.31
C PHE A 24 1.51 17.90 -4.77
N ARG A 25 1.45 19.21 -4.51
CA ARG A 25 2.58 20.12 -4.80
C ARG A 25 3.87 19.65 -4.14
N ARG A 26 3.81 19.31 -2.85
CA ARG A 26 4.97 18.83 -2.08
C ARG A 26 5.50 17.48 -2.60
N VAL A 27 4.61 16.55 -2.94
CA VAL A 27 4.97 15.26 -3.57
C VAL A 27 5.70 15.49 -4.90
N ALA A 28 5.20 16.41 -5.72
CA ALA A 28 5.84 16.80 -6.99
C ALA A 28 7.22 17.43 -6.80
N GLU A 29 7.39 18.27 -5.76
CA GLU A 29 8.67 18.91 -5.43
C GLU A 29 9.75 17.93 -4.98
N ILE A 30 9.39 16.84 -4.29
CA ILE A 30 10.30 15.73 -3.96
C ILE A 30 10.80 15.07 -5.25
N GLY A 31 9.95 14.98 -6.27
CA GLY A 31 10.28 14.38 -7.56
C GLY A 31 9.34 13.26 -8.00
N TYR A 32 8.42 12.78 -7.15
CA TYR A 32 7.46 11.76 -7.52
C TYR A 32 6.50 12.28 -8.60
N ARG A 33 6.16 11.42 -9.57
CA ARG A 33 5.21 11.69 -10.65
C ARG A 33 4.01 10.76 -10.64
N SER A 34 3.96 9.88 -9.66
CA SER A 34 2.92 8.88 -9.46
C SER A 34 2.51 8.85 -7.99
N ILE A 35 1.24 8.66 -7.72
CA ILE A 35 0.70 8.48 -6.36
C ILE A 35 -0.41 7.44 -6.36
N GLU A 36 -0.48 6.67 -5.28
CA GLU A 36 -1.65 5.91 -4.90
C GLU A 36 -2.45 6.69 -3.85
N ILE A 37 -3.74 6.87 -4.07
CA ILE A 37 -4.63 7.55 -3.14
C ILE A 37 -5.24 6.54 -2.16
N SER A 38 -4.99 6.75 -0.88
CA SER A 38 -5.63 6.05 0.23
C SER A 38 -5.84 6.98 1.42
N ALA A 39 -6.63 6.54 2.40
CA ALA A 39 -6.99 7.32 3.59
C ALA A 39 -7.65 8.69 3.31
N LEU A 40 -8.20 8.86 2.12
CA LEU A 40 -9.06 9.99 1.74
C LEU A 40 -10.45 9.48 1.38
N ALA A 41 -11.49 10.15 1.87
CA ALA A 41 -12.86 9.86 1.44
C ALA A 41 -13.02 10.23 -0.03
N MET A 42 -13.49 9.29 -0.85
CA MET A 42 -13.68 9.48 -2.30
C MET A 42 -15.02 10.20 -2.60
N THR A 43 -15.29 11.32 -1.91
CA THR A 43 -16.44 12.17 -2.19
C THR A 43 -16.29 12.84 -3.56
N PRO A 44 -17.40 13.26 -4.22
CA PRO A 44 -17.33 13.96 -5.51
C PRO A 44 -16.42 15.19 -5.48
N ASP A 45 -16.39 15.94 -4.36
CA ASP A 45 -15.56 17.12 -4.18
C ASP A 45 -14.09 16.76 -4.07
N ASN A 46 -13.73 15.78 -3.24
CA ASN A 46 -12.35 15.31 -3.12
C ASN A 46 -11.84 14.72 -4.44
N VAL A 47 -12.65 13.93 -5.14
CA VAL A 47 -12.30 13.41 -6.48
C VAL A 47 -12.04 14.53 -7.47
N ALA A 48 -12.83 15.61 -7.44
CA ALA A 48 -12.62 16.77 -8.30
C ALA A 48 -11.32 17.52 -7.94
N GLU A 49 -11.04 17.71 -6.64
CA GLU A 49 -9.83 18.36 -6.18
C GLU A 49 -8.57 17.52 -6.47
N ILE A 50 -8.61 16.20 -6.24
CA ILE A 50 -7.51 15.28 -6.60
C ILE A 50 -7.21 15.37 -8.10
N ALA A 51 -8.23 15.34 -8.97
CA ALA A 51 -8.04 15.42 -10.41
C ALA A 51 -7.40 16.75 -10.83
N ALA A 52 -7.83 17.86 -10.22
CA ALA A 52 -7.25 19.18 -10.46
C ALA A 52 -5.78 19.23 -9.99
N ALA A 53 -5.49 18.80 -8.77
CA ALA A 53 -4.15 18.78 -8.19
C ALA A 53 -3.18 17.86 -8.98
N SER A 54 -3.67 16.69 -9.41
CA SER A 54 -2.93 15.76 -10.28
C SER A 54 -2.50 16.47 -11.57
N THR A 55 -3.42 17.16 -12.22
CA THR A 55 -3.14 17.89 -13.46
C THR A 55 -2.21 19.07 -13.24
N GLU A 56 -2.45 19.88 -12.20
CA GLU A 56 -1.67 21.09 -11.90
C GLU A 56 -0.21 20.78 -11.56
N HIS A 57 0.02 19.71 -10.79
CA HIS A 57 1.36 19.38 -10.30
C HIS A 57 2.04 18.24 -11.07
N GLY A 58 1.37 17.63 -12.06
CA GLY A 58 1.94 16.56 -12.86
C GLY A 58 2.25 15.29 -12.07
N VAL A 59 1.38 14.93 -11.11
CA VAL A 59 1.46 13.69 -10.33
C VAL A 59 0.26 12.83 -10.68
N ALA A 60 0.47 11.78 -11.47
CA ALA A 60 -0.59 10.88 -11.92
C ALA A 60 -1.12 10.02 -10.77
N VAL A 61 -2.44 9.86 -10.70
CA VAL A 61 -3.08 8.92 -9.77
C VAL A 61 -3.12 7.54 -10.42
N ASN A 62 -2.22 6.65 -10.04
CA ASN A 62 -2.12 5.33 -10.66
C ASN A 62 -2.85 4.21 -9.90
N ALA A 63 -3.22 4.44 -8.65
CA ALA A 63 -4.09 3.56 -7.89
C ALA A 63 -4.94 4.35 -6.89
N THR A 64 -6.12 3.80 -6.56
CA THR A 64 -6.98 4.30 -5.49
C THR A 64 -7.40 3.16 -4.57
N SER A 65 -7.91 3.47 -3.38
CA SER A 65 -8.39 2.48 -2.42
C SER A 65 -9.91 2.50 -2.30
N ALA A 66 -10.51 1.31 -2.18
CA ALA A 66 -11.90 1.17 -1.80
C ALA A 66 -12.06 0.00 -0.81
N PRO A 67 -12.88 0.12 0.25
CA PRO A 67 -13.18 -0.99 1.13
C PRO A 67 -14.07 -2.02 0.42
N LEU A 68 -13.97 -3.29 0.84
CA LEU A 68 -14.89 -4.32 0.36
C LEU A 68 -16.32 -4.00 0.81
N THR A 69 -16.49 -3.63 2.07
CA THR A 69 -17.76 -3.22 2.69
C THR A 69 -17.55 -1.95 3.51
N ALA A 70 -18.53 -1.06 3.58
CA ALA A 70 -18.50 0.14 4.40
C ALA A 70 -19.92 0.46 4.93
N GLU A 71 -20.01 1.12 6.09
CA GLU A 71 -21.29 1.51 6.68
C GLU A 71 -21.96 2.68 5.92
N ASP A 72 -21.15 3.56 5.30
CA ASP A 72 -21.59 4.74 4.57
C ASP A 72 -22.03 4.45 3.12
N GLY A 73 -21.96 3.19 2.67
CA GLY A 73 -22.38 2.79 1.34
C GLY A 73 -21.30 2.92 0.26
N HIS A 74 -20.18 3.59 0.51
CA HIS A 74 -19.06 3.72 -0.43
C HIS A 74 -18.13 2.51 -0.36
N SER A 75 -18.53 1.41 -1.00
CA SER A 75 -17.76 0.16 -0.98
C SER A 75 -17.99 -0.65 -2.24
N LEU A 76 -17.13 -1.61 -2.48
CA LEU A 76 -17.21 -2.50 -3.64
C LEU A 76 -18.46 -3.37 -3.67
N THR A 77 -19.00 -3.74 -2.50
CA THR A 77 -20.24 -4.57 -2.44
C THR A 77 -21.53 -3.75 -2.59
N GLN A 78 -21.48 -2.44 -2.37
CA GLN A 78 -22.66 -1.58 -2.36
C GLN A 78 -22.70 -0.65 -3.57
N ASP A 79 -21.54 -0.14 -4.02
CA ASP A 79 -21.43 0.82 -5.11
C ASP A 79 -20.14 0.61 -5.94
N ALA A 80 -19.94 -0.59 -6.48
CA ALA A 80 -18.79 -0.87 -7.35
C ALA A 80 -18.75 0.04 -8.60
N VAL A 81 -19.91 0.50 -9.07
CA VAL A 81 -20.01 1.43 -10.21
C VAL A 81 -19.44 2.78 -9.83
N GLY A 82 -19.88 3.40 -8.72
CA GLY A 82 -19.37 4.69 -8.26
C GLY A 82 -17.88 4.64 -7.93
N VAL A 83 -17.39 3.53 -7.34
CA VAL A 83 -15.96 3.30 -7.11
C VAL A 83 -15.18 3.33 -8.44
N ALA A 84 -15.66 2.61 -9.46
CA ALA A 84 -15.00 2.58 -10.76
C ALA A 84 -15.07 3.95 -11.48
N GLU A 85 -16.18 4.67 -11.41
CA GLU A 85 -16.33 6.01 -12.00
C GLU A 85 -15.39 7.03 -11.34
N ALA A 86 -15.21 6.96 -10.03
CA ALA A 86 -14.24 7.80 -9.32
C ALA A 86 -12.80 7.50 -9.80
N ALA A 87 -12.43 6.22 -9.92
CA ALA A 87 -11.13 5.82 -10.46
C ALA A 87 -10.92 6.34 -11.89
N VAL A 88 -11.91 6.16 -12.78
CA VAL A 88 -11.85 6.64 -14.17
C VAL A 88 -11.69 8.17 -14.21
N LYS A 89 -12.42 8.93 -13.38
CA LYS A 89 -12.30 10.38 -13.31
C LYS A 89 -10.91 10.84 -12.90
N LEU A 90 -10.20 10.05 -12.10
CA LEU A 90 -8.81 10.30 -11.69
C LEU A 90 -7.78 9.77 -12.69
N GLY A 91 -8.20 9.05 -13.74
CA GLY A 91 -7.29 8.35 -14.64
C GLY A 91 -6.59 7.16 -14.00
N SER A 92 -7.12 6.66 -12.88
CA SER A 92 -6.52 5.55 -12.13
C SER A 92 -6.88 4.20 -12.75
N PRO A 93 -5.90 3.42 -13.23
CA PRO A 93 -6.16 2.09 -13.81
C PRO A 93 -6.39 1.01 -12.76
N PHE A 94 -6.14 1.30 -11.47
CA PHE A 94 -6.24 0.33 -10.39
C PHE A 94 -7.06 0.86 -9.22
N VAL A 95 -7.85 -0.05 -8.64
CA VAL A 95 -8.47 0.12 -7.32
C VAL A 95 -8.02 -1.04 -6.45
N ARG A 96 -7.58 -0.75 -5.24
CA ARG A 96 -7.19 -1.81 -4.32
C ARG A 96 -8.12 -1.94 -3.12
N ILE A 97 -8.27 -3.16 -2.61
CA ILE A 97 -8.81 -3.45 -1.29
C ILE A 97 -7.64 -3.50 -0.32
N GLY A 98 -7.60 -2.61 0.68
CA GLY A 98 -6.49 -2.56 1.63
C GLY A 98 -6.48 -3.73 2.61
N MET A 99 -7.64 -4.19 3.04
CA MET A 99 -7.83 -5.33 3.93
C MET A 99 -9.31 -5.76 3.86
N PHE A 100 -9.58 -7.03 4.05
CA PHE A 100 -10.95 -7.48 4.30
C PHE A 100 -11.42 -7.07 5.71
N PRO A 101 -12.73 -6.96 5.94
CA PRO A 101 -13.25 -6.74 7.28
C PRO A 101 -12.74 -7.80 8.27
N PRO A 102 -12.42 -7.44 9.53
CA PRO A 102 -11.85 -8.39 10.50
C PRO A 102 -12.64 -9.69 10.65
N ALA A 103 -13.96 -9.64 10.58
CA ALA A 103 -14.83 -10.80 10.64
C ALA A 103 -14.60 -11.81 9.48
N ALA A 104 -14.03 -11.36 8.36
CA ALA A 104 -13.70 -12.26 7.26
C ALA A 104 -12.58 -13.26 7.60
N TYR A 105 -11.74 -12.96 8.57
CA TYR A 105 -10.62 -13.81 8.96
C TYR A 105 -10.95 -14.84 10.05
N GLU A 106 -12.23 -15.03 10.40
CA GLU A 106 -12.65 -15.99 11.43
C GLU A 106 -12.31 -17.44 11.07
N ASN A 107 -12.54 -17.81 9.79
CA ASN A 107 -12.27 -19.15 9.27
C ASN A 107 -12.16 -19.17 7.74
N ALA A 108 -11.82 -20.33 7.16
CA ALA A 108 -11.63 -20.46 5.72
C ALA A 108 -12.91 -20.13 4.90
N ASP A 109 -14.10 -20.40 5.43
CA ASP A 109 -15.36 -20.17 4.70
C ASP A 109 -15.71 -18.69 4.67
N THR A 110 -15.47 -17.96 5.76
CA THR A 110 -15.64 -16.51 5.81
C THR A 110 -14.61 -15.78 4.94
N ILE A 111 -13.35 -16.24 4.88
CA ILE A 111 -12.34 -15.75 3.95
C ILE A 111 -12.80 -15.93 2.50
N ARG A 112 -13.24 -17.15 2.13
CA ARG A 112 -13.74 -17.43 0.77
C ARG A 112 -14.97 -16.60 0.43
N ALA A 113 -15.85 -16.35 1.40
CA ALA A 113 -17.04 -15.53 1.18
C ALA A 113 -16.67 -14.08 0.85
N ALA A 114 -15.75 -13.46 1.61
CA ALA A 114 -15.24 -12.12 1.34
C ALA A 114 -14.52 -12.05 -0.02
N ALA A 115 -13.68 -13.04 -0.32
CA ALA A 115 -12.97 -13.12 -1.60
C ALA A 115 -13.94 -13.23 -2.80
N ARG A 116 -15.02 -14.03 -2.68
CA ARG A 116 -16.05 -14.09 -3.72
C ARG A 116 -16.80 -12.77 -3.91
N GLN A 117 -17.03 -12.01 -2.84
CA GLN A 117 -17.61 -10.67 -2.95
C GLN A 117 -16.67 -9.72 -3.72
N ALA A 118 -15.36 -9.73 -3.40
CA ALA A 118 -14.37 -8.98 -4.17
C ALA A 118 -14.35 -9.41 -5.65
N ASN A 119 -14.36 -10.73 -5.90
CA ASN A 119 -14.39 -11.26 -7.26
C ASN A 119 -15.64 -10.86 -8.05
N ALA A 120 -16.78 -10.70 -7.38
CA ALA A 120 -18.03 -10.25 -8.02
C ALA A 120 -17.98 -8.77 -8.42
N ALA A 121 -17.22 -7.93 -7.72
CA ALA A 121 -17.03 -6.53 -8.07
C ALA A 121 -16.03 -6.35 -9.24
N ALA A 122 -15.05 -7.24 -9.40
CA ALA A 122 -13.99 -7.09 -10.39
C ALA A 122 -14.48 -6.87 -11.84
N PRO A 123 -15.50 -7.59 -12.37
CA PRO A 123 -16.02 -7.35 -13.71
C PRO A 123 -16.63 -5.95 -13.88
N VAL A 124 -17.28 -5.41 -12.85
CA VAL A 124 -17.91 -4.07 -12.89
C VAL A 124 -16.85 -2.99 -13.09
N LEU A 125 -15.68 -3.14 -12.43
CA LEU A 125 -14.53 -2.27 -12.59
C LEU A 125 -13.88 -2.48 -13.97
N ALA A 126 -13.71 -3.74 -14.38
CA ALA A 126 -13.07 -4.09 -15.65
C ALA A 126 -13.83 -3.58 -16.88
N GLU A 127 -15.17 -3.50 -16.86
CA GLU A 127 -16.01 -2.88 -17.89
C GLU A 127 -15.65 -1.39 -18.11
N ARG A 128 -15.03 -0.75 -17.14
CA ARG A 128 -14.57 0.65 -17.18
C ARG A 128 -13.06 0.78 -17.34
N GLY A 129 -12.35 -0.33 -17.61
CA GLY A 129 -10.91 -0.34 -17.77
C GLY A 129 -10.12 -0.25 -16.47
N VAL A 130 -10.77 -0.54 -15.32
CA VAL A 130 -10.15 -0.50 -13.98
C VAL A 130 -9.93 -1.91 -13.46
N THR A 131 -8.75 -2.20 -12.97
CA THR A 131 -8.39 -3.50 -12.38
C THR A 131 -8.55 -3.45 -10.86
N LEU A 132 -9.22 -4.45 -10.30
CA LEU A 132 -9.32 -4.61 -8.85
C LEU A 132 -8.14 -5.41 -8.32
N CYS A 133 -7.48 -4.87 -7.28
CA CYS A 133 -6.37 -5.50 -6.58
C CYS A 133 -6.72 -5.76 -5.11
N PHE A 134 -6.03 -6.73 -4.52
CA PHE A 134 -6.05 -7.02 -3.09
C PHE A 134 -4.66 -6.82 -2.51
N HIS A 135 -4.56 -5.98 -1.46
CA HIS A 135 -3.33 -5.71 -0.72
C HIS A 135 -3.20 -6.67 0.46
N ASN A 136 -2.01 -7.25 0.63
CA ASN A 136 -1.73 -8.14 1.75
C ASN A 136 -1.15 -7.41 2.96
N HIS A 137 -1.46 -7.96 4.14
CA HIS A 137 -0.71 -7.79 5.37
C HIS A 137 -0.02 -9.12 5.75
N ALA A 138 0.56 -9.19 6.95
CA ALA A 138 1.19 -10.43 7.41
C ALA A 138 0.19 -11.57 7.67
N ILE A 139 -1.06 -11.22 8.01
CA ILE A 139 -2.10 -12.19 8.35
C ILE A 139 -2.48 -13.09 7.15
N GLU A 140 -2.37 -12.59 5.92
CA GLU A 140 -2.68 -13.36 4.72
C GLU A 140 -1.67 -14.48 4.47
N PHE A 141 -0.52 -14.48 5.15
CA PHE A 141 0.44 -15.57 5.11
C PHE A 141 0.24 -16.60 6.23
N ALA A 142 -0.70 -16.37 7.15
CA ALA A 142 -1.14 -17.38 8.11
C ALA A 142 -1.76 -18.58 7.40
N ARG A 143 -1.83 -19.73 8.11
CA ARG A 143 -2.40 -20.95 7.56
C ARG A 143 -3.72 -21.31 8.24
N VAL A 144 -4.69 -21.68 7.42
CA VAL A 144 -5.99 -22.20 7.85
C VAL A 144 -6.23 -23.53 7.14
N GLY A 145 -6.34 -24.62 7.89
CA GLY A 145 -6.52 -25.96 7.32
C GLY A 145 -5.34 -26.46 6.46
N GLY A 146 -4.14 -25.85 6.62
CA GLY A 146 -2.96 -26.18 5.83
C GLY A 146 -2.66 -25.19 4.69
N ASP A 147 -3.65 -24.51 4.17
CA ASP A 147 -3.52 -23.51 3.09
C ASP A 147 -3.19 -22.11 3.65
N ARG A 148 -2.46 -21.30 2.90
CA ARG A 148 -2.29 -19.89 3.25
C ARG A 148 -3.59 -19.12 2.98
N VAL A 149 -3.87 -18.16 3.83
CA VAL A 149 -5.02 -17.26 3.66
C VAL A 149 -4.99 -16.58 2.29
N LEU A 150 -3.83 -16.10 1.85
CA LEU A 150 -3.69 -15.45 0.53
C LEU A 150 -4.03 -16.42 -0.61
N ASP A 151 -3.61 -17.67 -0.53
CA ASP A 151 -3.93 -18.69 -1.55
C ASP A 151 -5.44 -18.97 -1.56
N ILE A 152 -6.09 -19.07 -0.39
CA ILE A 152 -7.56 -19.21 -0.27
C ILE A 152 -8.29 -18.02 -0.91
N ILE A 153 -7.78 -16.81 -0.70
CA ILE A 153 -8.34 -15.58 -1.32
C ILE A 153 -8.23 -15.67 -2.84
N LEU A 154 -7.06 -15.99 -3.37
CA LEU A 154 -6.81 -16.04 -4.81
C LEU A 154 -7.60 -17.12 -5.51
N ASP A 155 -7.77 -18.28 -4.89
CA ASP A 155 -8.61 -19.38 -5.42
C ASP A 155 -10.10 -18.98 -5.51
N ALA A 156 -10.58 -18.22 -4.53
CA ALA A 156 -11.97 -17.75 -4.49
C ALA A 156 -12.20 -16.45 -5.29
N ALA A 157 -11.12 -15.72 -5.63
CA ALA A 157 -11.16 -14.46 -6.37
C ALA A 157 -10.20 -14.46 -7.57
N PRO A 158 -10.43 -15.32 -8.59
CA PRO A 158 -9.52 -15.44 -9.74
C PRO A 158 -9.42 -14.17 -10.60
N LEU A 159 -10.36 -13.24 -10.53
CA LEU A 159 -10.37 -11.99 -11.31
C LEU A 159 -9.67 -10.82 -10.58
N VAL A 160 -9.35 -10.98 -9.30
CA VAL A 160 -8.69 -9.96 -8.49
C VAL A 160 -7.17 -10.12 -8.63
N GLN A 161 -6.47 -9.05 -8.95
CA GLN A 161 -5.01 -9.00 -8.98
C GLN A 161 -4.44 -8.74 -7.58
N LEU A 162 -3.12 -8.75 -7.43
CA LEU A 162 -2.43 -8.49 -6.17
C LEU A 162 -1.74 -7.13 -6.17
N GLU A 163 -1.83 -6.47 -5.04
CA GLU A 163 -0.89 -5.46 -4.58
C GLU A 163 -0.07 -6.06 -3.45
N LEU A 164 1.18 -6.45 -3.75
CA LEU A 164 2.03 -7.12 -2.76
C LEU A 164 2.88 -6.12 -1.97
N ASP A 165 2.69 -6.13 -0.66
CA ASP A 165 3.51 -5.36 0.28
C ASP A 165 4.68 -6.21 0.79
N VAL A 166 5.89 -5.77 0.49
CA VAL A 166 7.12 -6.53 0.75
C VAL A 166 7.49 -6.62 2.24
N HIS A 167 7.13 -5.59 3.03
CA HIS A 167 7.28 -5.63 4.47
C HIS A 167 6.40 -6.73 5.09
N TRP A 168 5.12 -6.73 4.72
CA TRP A 168 4.17 -7.69 5.27
C TRP A 168 4.44 -9.11 4.78
N ILE A 169 4.98 -9.31 3.57
CA ILE A 169 5.49 -10.61 3.12
C ILE A 169 6.59 -11.09 4.07
N HIS A 170 7.58 -10.24 4.34
CA HIS A 170 8.69 -10.59 5.22
C HIS A 170 8.24 -10.84 6.66
N ARG A 171 7.33 -10.00 7.19
CA ARG A 171 6.71 -10.19 8.50
C ARG A 171 5.86 -11.46 8.58
N GLY A 172 5.30 -11.90 7.45
CA GLY A 172 4.61 -13.18 7.29
C GLY A 172 5.55 -14.39 7.21
N GLY A 173 6.87 -14.19 7.34
CA GLY A 173 7.88 -15.24 7.35
C GLY A 173 8.29 -15.74 5.96
N LEU A 174 8.07 -14.96 4.92
CA LEU A 174 8.44 -15.29 3.55
C LEU A 174 9.49 -14.33 3.00
N ASP A 175 10.22 -14.80 1.99
CA ASP A 175 11.15 -13.97 1.22
C ASP A 175 10.39 -13.15 0.18
N PRO A 176 10.50 -11.80 0.18
CA PRO A 176 9.76 -10.94 -0.73
C PRO A 176 10.08 -11.21 -2.21
N VAL A 177 11.33 -11.39 -2.57
CA VAL A 177 11.76 -11.65 -3.97
C VAL A 177 11.17 -12.95 -4.49
N ARG A 178 11.24 -14.01 -3.70
CA ARG A 178 10.65 -15.32 -4.07
C ARG A 178 9.13 -15.24 -4.14
N THR A 179 8.51 -14.48 -3.26
CA THR A 179 7.05 -14.35 -3.21
C THR A 179 6.54 -13.53 -4.40
N LEU A 180 7.20 -12.43 -4.76
CA LEU A 180 6.89 -11.66 -5.96
C LEU A 180 6.96 -12.54 -7.22
N ARG A 181 8.04 -13.31 -7.38
CA ARG A 181 8.17 -14.26 -8.51
C ARG A 181 7.13 -15.38 -8.48
N HIS A 182 6.77 -15.87 -7.29
CA HIS A 182 5.79 -16.95 -7.14
C HIS A 182 4.40 -16.53 -7.65
N TYR A 183 3.96 -15.32 -7.29
CA TYR A 183 2.66 -14.81 -7.74
C TYR A 183 2.72 -14.15 -9.12
N GLY A 184 3.91 -13.74 -9.58
CA GLY A 184 4.21 -13.35 -10.96
C GLY A 184 3.12 -12.51 -11.63
N ASP A 185 2.47 -13.07 -12.65
CA ASP A 185 1.44 -12.41 -13.45
C ASP A 185 0.19 -11.95 -12.66
N ARG A 186 0.03 -12.40 -11.41
CA ARG A 186 -1.04 -11.95 -10.53
C ARG A 186 -0.70 -10.65 -9.81
N VAL A 187 0.56 -10.18 -9.88
CA VAL A 187 1.02 -8.97 -9.18
C VAL A 187 0.91 -7.78 -10.11
N ALA A 188 -0.06 -6.90 -9.84
CA ALA A 188 -0.22 -5.65 -10.56
C ALA A 188 0.49 -4.49 -9.85
N LEU A 189 0.51 -4.48 -8.53
CA LEU A 189 1.06 -3.40 -7.73
C LEU A 189 2.00 -3.95 -6.66
N VAL A 190 2.97 -3.13 -6.24
CA VAL A 190 3.91 -3.48 -5.16
C VAL A 190 4.05 -2.32 -4.18
N HIS A 191 3.92 -2.58 -2.87
CA HIS A 191 4.31 -1.61 -1.86
C HIS A 191 5.76 -1.83 -1.46
N LEU A 192 6.57 -0.79 -1.65
CA LEU A 192 7.94 -0.70 -1.20
C LEU A 192 7.92 -0.12 0.22
N LYS A 193 7.81 -0.99 1.20
CA LYS A 193 7.74 -0.67 2.61
C LYS A 193 8.90 -1.35 3.32
N ASP A 194 9.79 -0.56 3.93
CA ASP A 194 10.97 -1.06 4.64
C ASP A 194 10.75 -1.01 6.16
N TYR A 195 11.62 -1.64 6.91
CA TYR A 195 11.61 -1.61 8.37
C TYR A 195 13.00 -1.82 8.94
N ARG A 196 13.21 -1.36 10.15
CA ARG A 196 14.45 -1.55 10.92
C ARG A 196 14.15 -2.06 12.33
N LEU A 197 15.16 -2.67 12.93
CA LEU A 197 15.19 -2.92 14.37
C LEU A 197 15.81 -1.69 15.05
N ALA A 198 15.15 -1.18 16.08
CA ALA A 198 15.67 -0.07 16.86
C ALA A 198 15.96 -0.51 18.29
N LEU A 199 17.07 -0.03 18.84
CA LEU A 199 17.33 -0.19 20.28
C LEU A 199 16.37 0.67 21.09
N PRO A 200 16.02 0.25 22.33
CA PRO A 200 15.26 1.10 23.23
C PRO A 200 15.96 2.45 23.45
N ASN A 201 15.20 3.52 23.39
CA ASN A 201 15.72 4.87 23.62
C ASN A 201 15.89 5.19 25.13
N ALA A 202 16.41 6.37 25.43
CA ALA A 202 16.64 6.80 26.82
C ALA A 202 15.36 6.83 27.64
N GLU A 203 14.22 7.26 27.05
CA GLU A 203 12.92 7.35 27.71
C GLU A 203 12.40 5.95 28.07
N ALA A 204 12.57 4.94 27.20
CA ALA A 204 12.23 3.56 27.48
C ALA A 204 13.02 3.02 28.68
N TYR A 205 14.31 3.36 28.78
CA TYR A 205 15.11 2.96 29.95
C TYR A 205 14.77 3.75 31.22
N GLU A 206 14.28 4.99 31.10
CA GLU A 206 13.74 5.75 32.26
C GLU A 206 12.46 5.11 32.78
N ALA A 207 11.55 4.72 31.86
CA ALA A 207 10.34 3.99 32.23
C ALA A 207 10.69 2.66 32.94
N LEU A 208 11.66 1.91 32.40
CA LEU A 208 12.12 0.66 33.03
C LEU A 208 12.65 0.91 34.47
N ARG A 209 13.44 1.97 34.69
CA ARG A 209 13.92 2.34 36.03
C ARG A 209 12.81 2.77 36.97
N ALA A 210 11.73 3.32 36.42
CA ALA A 210 10.51 3.66 37.16
C ALA A 210 9.58 2.45 37.42
N GLY A 211 9.94 1.24 36.95
CA GLY A 211 9.18 0.01 37.16
C GLY A 211 8.26 -0.38 36.00
N ASP A 212 8.28 0.34 34.89
CA ASP A 212 7.54 0.00 33.66
C ASP A 212 8.47 -0.59 32.59
N PRO A 213 8.48 -1.94 32.40
CA PRO A 213 9.27 -2.58 31.35
C PRO A 213 8.63 -2.52 29.95
N GLY A 214 7.40 -2.01 29.82
CA GLY A 214 6.61 -2.02 28.60
C GLY A 214 7.36 -1.41 27.41
N PRO A 215 7.83 -0.16 27.46
CA PRO A 215 8.50 0.50 26.35
C PRO A 215 9.80 -0.20 25.92
N VAL A 216 10.58 -0.74 26.86
CA VAL A 216 11.80 -1.51 26.51
C VAL A 216 11.42 -2.81 25.80
N ARG A 217 10.40 -3.52 26.27
CA ARG A 217 9.94 -4.77 25.64
C ARG A 217 9.39 -4.51 24.24
N GLU A 218 8.63 -3.44 24.07
CA GLU A 218 8.12 -3.02 22.76
C GLU A 218 9.27 -2.79 21.78
N ALA A 219 10.30 -2.05 22.16
CA ALA A 219 11.46 -1.81 21.30
C ALA A 219 12.27 -3.09 21.02
N LEU A 220 12.44 -3.99 22.01
CA LEU A 220 13.23 -5.23 21.83
C LEU A 220 12.54 -6.27 20.94
N PHE A 221 11.21 -6.30 20.91
CA PHE A 221 10.43 -7.31 20.17
C PHE A 221 9.64 -6.74 19.01
N GLY A 222 9.56 -5.42 18.91
CA GLY A 222 8.91 -4.69 17.82
C GLY A 222 9.86 -4.42 16.65
N VAL A 223 9.32 -3.77 15.67
CA VAL A 223 10.05 -3.19 14.54
C VAL A 223 9.58 -1.76 14.34
N GLN A 224 10.40 -0.93 13.71
CA GLN A 224 10.02 0.38 13.23
C GLN A 224 9.95 0.34 11.70
N PHE A 225 8.92 0.96 11.13
CA PHE A 225 8.93 1.24 9.70
C PHE A 225 10.11 2.15 9.39
N ALA A 226 10.68 2.00 8.20
CA ALA A 226 11.84 2.77 7.77
C ALA A 226 11.59 3.31 6.37
N GLU A 227 12.27 4.39 6.07
CA GLU A 227 12.39 4.88 4.71
C GLU A 227 13.04 3.80 3.84
N VAL A 228 12.63 3.71 2.57
CA VAL A 228 13.20 2.74 1.63
C VAL A 228 14.71 2.90 1.56
N GLY A 229 15.44 1.83 1.89
CA GLY A 229 16.90 1.81 1.95
C GLY A 229 17.52 2.12 3.31
N GLU A 230 16.74 2.59 4.29
CA GLU A 230 17.16 2.78 5.69
C GLU A 230 16.81 1.58 6.60
N GLY A 231 16.20 0.57 6.01
CA GLY A 231 15.76 -0.64 6.71
C GLY A 231 16.64 -1.85 6.45
N THR A 232 16.03 -3.03 6.53
CA THR A 232 16.72 -4.32 6.45
C THR A 232 16.39 -5.12 5.19
N LEU A 233 15.42 -4.69 4.39
CA LEU A 233 15.04 -5.39 3.18
C LEU A 233 16.00 -5.05 2.03
N ASP A 234 16.28 -6.04 1.18
CA ASP A 234 17.04 -5.83 -0.06
C ASP A 234 16.14 -5.14 -1.11
N MET A 235 16.00 -3.82 -0.96
CA MET A 235 15.13 -3.02 -1.83
C MET A 235 15.62 -3.01 -3.28
N GLU A 236 16.91 -3.12 -3.53
CA GLU A 236 17.42 -3.25 -4.89
C GLU A 236 16.91 -4.52 -5.57
N ALA A 237 17.05 -5.67 -4.92
CA ALA A 237 16.56 -6.94 -5.45
C ALA A 237 15.02 -6.95 -5.59
N ILE A 238 14.30 -6.33 -4.66
CA ILE A 238 12.85 -6.22 -4.67
C ILE A 238 12.37 -5.39 -5.86
N VAL A 239 12.91 -4.18 -6.07
CA VAL A 239 12.53 -3.32 -7.20
C VAL A 239 12.87 -3.97 -8.53
N ARG A 240 14.07 -4.56 -8.67
CA ARG A 240 14.45 -5.32 -9.86
C ARG A 240 13.48 -6.47 -10.15
N THR A 241 13.02 -7.15 -9.10
CA THR A 241 12.04 -8.24 -9.24
C THR A 241 10.66 -7.72 -9.65
N ALA A 242 10.20 -6.58 -9.10
CA ALA A 242 8.95 -5.95 -9.53
C ALA A 242 8.98 -5.60 -11.02
N VAL A 243 10.11 -5.09 -11.51
CA VAL A 243 10.32 -4.84 -12.95
C VAL A 243 10.36 -6.14 -13.76
N GLU A 244 11.07 -7.17 -13.27
CA GLU A 244 11.20 -8.49 -13.93
C GLU A 244 9.83 -9.15 -14.16
N ILE A 245 8.94 -9.12 -13.16
CA ILE A 245 7.60 -9.70 -13.25
C ILE A 245 6.61 -8.81 -14.00
N GLY A 246 7.02 -7.60 -14.39
CA GLY A 246 6.19 -6.67 -15.18
C GLY A 246 5.13 -5.95 -14.36
N ALA A 247 5.27 -5.81 -13.03
CA ALA A 247 4.36 -5.01 -12.22
C ALA A 247 4.36 -3.55 -12.72
N PRO A 248 3.20 -2.99 -13.15
CA PRO A 248 3.16 -1.64 -13.74
C PRO A 248 3.50 -0.54 -12.75
N HIS A 249 3.15 -0.68 -11.47
CA HIS A 249 3.44 0.35 -10.48
C HIS A 249 3.96 -0.24 -9.16
N ALA A 250 4.86 0.51 -8.52
CA ALA A 250 5.26 0.30 -7.15
C ALA A 250 5.10 1.62 -6.36
N PHE A 251 4.75 1.54 -5.08
CA PHE A 251 4.53 2.73 -4.25
C PHE A 251 5.33 2.65 -2.96
N VAL A 252 6.04 3.74 -2.65
CA VAL A 252 6.75 3.91 -1.37
C VAL A 252 5.74 4.18 -0.28
N GLU A 253 5.68 3.31 0.72
CA GLU A 253 4.78 3.44 1.86
C GLU A 253 5.51 3.31 3.19
N GLN A 254 5.08 4.11 4.17
CA GLN A 254 5.53 4.04 5.56
C GLN A 254 4.37 4.37 6.49
N ASP A 255 3.99 3.44 7.39
CA ASP A 255 2.82 3.63 8.26
C ASP A 255 3.07 4.60 9.41
N ALA A 256 4.34 4.77 9.81
CA ALA A 256 4.76 5.73 10.84
C ALA A 256 6.20 6.21 10.59
N THR A 257 6.44 7.48 10.82
CA THR A 257 7.75 8.14 10.59
C THR A 257 8.51 8.46 11.87
N TYR A 258 7.93 8.12 13.04
CA TYR A 258 8.56 8.26 14.36
C TYR A 258 9.11 9.67 14.64
N GLY A 259 8.33 10.70 14.26
CA GLY A 259 8.67 12.10 14.49
C GLY A 259 9.47 12.77 13.36
N VAL A 260 9.82 12.04 12.31
CA VAL A 260 10.31 12.63 11.06
C VAL A 260 9.11 13.16 10.26
N ASP A 261 9.27 14.30 9.60
CA ASP A 261 8.26 14.84 8.68
C ASP A 261 8.00 13.84 7.53
N GLU A 262 6.76 13.59 7.17
CA GLU A 262 6.40 12.57 6.18
C GLU A 262 6.94 12.90 4.78
N PHE A 263 7.06 14.18 4.43
CA PHE A 263 7.68 14.59 3.17
C PHE A 263 9.20 14.38 3.20
N ASP A 264 9.85 14.62 4.35
CA ASP A 264 11.28 14.35 4.52
C ASP A 264 11.58 12.85 4.45
N ALA A 265 10.72 12.01 5.04
CA ALA A 265 10.80 10.55 4.94
C ALA A 265 10.63 10.06 3.48
N LEU A 266 9.62 10.59 2.75
CA LEU A 266 9.45 10.30 1.32
C LEU A 266 10.64 10.81 0.49
N ALA A 267 11.19 11.98 0.79
CA ALA A 267 12.35 12.53 0.10
C ALA A 267 13.61 11.69 0.34
N LEU A 268 13.77 11.11 1.54
CA LEU A 268 14.87 10.18 1.83
C LEU A 268 14.73 8.89 1.02
N SER A 269 13.53 8.30 1.01
CA SER A 269 13.22 7.12 0.19
C SER A 269 13.46 7.38 -1.31
N TYR A 270 13.07 8.55 -1.80
CA TYR A 270 13.31 8.97 -3.18
C TYR A 270 14.81 9.00 -3.52
N ARG A 271 15.63 9.63 -2.64
CA ARG A 271 17.08 9.70 -2.84
C ARG A 271 17.72 8.31 -2.88
N HIS A 272 17.35 7.41 -1.96
CA HIS A 272 17.87 6.04 -1.95
C HIS A 272 17.52 5.28 -3.24
N LEU A 273 16.30 5.44 -3.75
CA LEU A 273 15.92 4.83 -5.02
C LEU A 273 16.72 5.39 -6.20
N VAL A 274 17.06 6.68 -6.19
CA VAL A 274 17.96 7.31 -7.17
C VAL A 274 19.38 6.72 -7.04
N ASP A 275 19.91 6.61 -5.83
CA ASP A 275 21.24 6.06 -5.56
C ASP A 275 21.37 4.58 -5.96
N LEU A 276 20.29 3.81 -5.86
CA LEU A 276 20.18 2.44 -6.35
C LEU A 276 20.03 2.34 -7.89
N GLY A 277 19.95 3.49 -8.60
CA GLY A 277 19.90 3.54 -10.06
C GLY A 277 18.49 3.45 -10.66
N PHE A 278 17.43 3.69 -9.88
CA PHE A 278 16.02 3.61 -10.33
C PHE A 278 15.42 4.96 -10.73
N THR A 279 16.25 5.94 -11.09
CA THR A 279 15.81 7.29 -11.48
C THR A 279 14.75 7.28 -12.59
N ASP A 280 14.89 6.40 -13.58
CA ASP A 280 13.96 6.35 -14.71
C ASP A 280 12.57 5.83 -14.31
N LEU A 281 12.47 5.02 -13.23
CA LEU A 281 11.20 4.52 -12.71
C LEU A 281 10.43 5.57 -11.89
N LEU A 282 11.11 6.64 -11.46
CA LEU A 282 10.55 7.73 -10.64
C LEU A 282 10.00 8.89 -11.49
N ARG A 283 10.34 8.95 -12.79
CA ARG A 283 10.08 10.10 -13.66
C ARG A 283 8.84 9.97 -14.56
N HIS A 284 8.16 8.83 -14.53
CA HIS A 284 7.04 8.54 -15.43
C HIS A 284 5.72 8.36 -14.70
#